data_3eb63f83377a175b1dc788c2b9a0e6ba
#
_entry.id   3eb63f83377a175b1dc788c2b9a0e6ba
#
_cell.length_a   1.000
_cell.length_b   1.000
_cell.length_c   1.000
_cell.angle_alpha   90.00
_cell.angle_beta   90.00
_cell.angle_gamma   90.00
#
_symmetry.space_group_name_H-M   'P 1'
#
loop_
_entity.id
_entity.type
_entity.pdbx_description
1 polymer ?
#
loop_
_entity_poly.entity_id
_entity_poly.type
_entity_poly.pdbx_seq_one_letter_code
_entity_poly.pdbx_strand_id
1 'polypeptide(L)'
;YDHWIARDLAAYLFLAENRDSDASLLRIVNKPKRYISKDLLAEAEQMPYGLLRSLHVCPSLQKWQAEHLESLEEDLRQIQKRKPYEALRYVRKVVGYDEYLSDYAVYRKASLSNMIEIADEITETAKGTESGTEFVRKMEELSRQMKEQSKQKGNTHGVTLTTFHGAKGLEFGAVFLPSLAEGIIPYEKGRKGSALEEERRLFYVGLTRTKDRLFLSFTENRYEKPLKPSRFLMEMGLDERLFFKENRRKF
;
A
#
# COMPACT_ATOMS: atom_id res chain seq x y z
N TYR A 1 -7.24 4.68 -0.93
CA TYR A 1 -6.35 5.49 -1.80
C TYR A 1 -6.13 6.92 -1.28
N ASP A 2 -6.88 7.39 -0.29
CA ASP A 2 -6.65 8.69 0.38
C ASP A 2 -5.50 8.65 1.42
N HIS A 3 -4.84 7.51 1.59
CA HIS A 3 -3.75 7.37 2.54
C HIS A 3 -2.54 8.23 2.15
N TRP A 4 -1.84 8.82 3.14
CA TRP A 4 -0.72 9.72 2.88
C TRP A 4 0.44 9.06 2.10
N ILE A 5 0.71 7.76 2.30
CA ILE A 5 1.69 6.97 1.54
C ILE A 5 1.31 6.93 0.05
N ALA A 6 0.03 6.71 -0.26
CA ALA A 6 -0.45 6.69 -1.65
C ALA A 6 -0.23 8.04 -2.34
N ARG A 7 -0.53 9.12 -1.62
CA ARG A 7 -0.31 10.48 -2.12
C ARG A 7 1.17 10.82 -2.31
N ASP A 8 2.06 10.32 -1.44
CA ASP A 8 3.50 10.51 -1.58
C ASP A 8 4.05 9.77 -2.80
N LEU A 9 3.67 8.50 -2.97
CA LEU A 9 4.09 7.68 -4.12
C LEU A 9 3.55 8.24 -5.44
N ALA A 10 2.29 8.69 -5.46
CA ALA A 10 1.70 9.36 -6.62
C ALA A 10 2.43 10.67 -6.95
N ALA A 11 2.82 11.45 -5.93
CA ALA A 11 3.56 12.70 -6.13
C ALA A 11 4.94 12.48 -6.78
N TYR A 12 5.63 11.39 -6.46
CA TYR A 12 6.88 11.02 -7.14
C TYR A 12 6.67 10.78 -8.64
N LEU A 13 5.66 9.98 -9.00
CA LEU A 13 5.36 9.70 -10.40
C LEU A 13 4.93 10.96 -11.15
N PHE A 14 4.06 11.75 -10.53
CA PHE A 14 3.55 12.97 -11.13
C PHE A 14 4.65 14.01 -11.33
N LEU A 15 5.52 14.22 -10.32
CA LEU A 15 6.63 15.17 -10.41
C LEU A 15 7.68 14.73 -11.45
N ALA A 16 7.88 13.43 -11.64
CA ALA A 16 8.79 12.92 -12.66
C ALA A 16 8.35 13.32 -14.09
N GLU A 17 7.04 13.37 -14.34
CA GLU A 17 6.47 13.80 -15.63
C GLU A 17 6.26 15.32 -15.72
N ASN A 18 5.94 15.96 -14.59
CA ASN A 18 5.55 17.39 -14.50
C ASN A 18 6.45 18.10 -13.49
N ARG A 19 7.66 18.48 -13.95
CA ARG A 19 8.72 19.07 -13.12
C ARG A 19 8.34 20.37 -12.42
N ASP A 20 7.35 21.08 -12.93
CA ASP A 20 6.85 22.35 -12.39
C ASP A 20 5.72 22.15 -11.37
N SER A 21 5.46 20.92 -10.94
CA SER A 21 4.46 20.64 -9.89
C SER A 21 4.99 20.94 -8.49
N ASP A 22 4.92 22.20 -8.07
CA ASP A 22 5.35 22.63 -6.73
C ASP A 22 4.66 21.86 -5.62
N ALA A 23 3.35 21.57 -5.76
CA ALA A 23 2.61 20.76 -4.80
C ALA A 23 3.17 19.36 -4.62
N SER A 24 3.58 18.70 -5.70
CA SER A 24 4.22 17.38 -5.65
C SER A 24 5.61 17.46 -5.07
N LEU A 25 6.39 18.48 -5.41
CA LEU A 25 7.72 18.70 -4.86
C LEU A 25 7.65 18.91 -3.33
N LEU A 26 6.81 19.83 -2.86
CA LEU A 26 6.63 20.11 -1.43
C LEU A 26 6.25 18.85 -0.64
N ARG A 27 5.51 17.95 -1.27
CA ARG A 27 5.11 16.70 -0.65
C ARG A 27 6.27 15.73 -0.42
N ILE A 28 7.23 15.65 -1.36
CA ILE A 28 8.25 14.60 -1.36
C ILE A 28 9.68 15.09 -1.13
N VAL A 29 9.92 16.40 -1.15
CA VAL A 29 11.28 16.97 -1.09
C VAL A 29 12.11 16.46 0.10
N ASN A 30 11.46 16.16 1.22
CA ASN A 30 12.07 15.58 2.42
C ASN A 30 11.60 14.14 2.73
N LYS A 31 11.24 13.35 1.72
CA LYS A 31 10.80 11.96 1.90
C LYS A 31 11.42 11.03 0.85
N PRO A 32 12.64 10.50 1.05
CA PRO A 32 13.47 10.54 2.27
C PRO A 32 14.04 11.92 2.58
N LYS A 33 14.62 12.00 3.78
CA LYS A 33 15.10 13.24 4.37
C LYS A 33 16.26 13.86 3.57
N ARG A 34 16.04 15.08 3.05
CA ARG A 34 17.03 15.88 2.28
C ARG A 34 17.37 17.19 2.95
N TYR A 35 16.82 17.45 4.16
CA TYR A 35 17.10 18.62 4.99
C TYR A 35 16.78 19.96 4.31
N ILE A 36 15.83 19.99 3.39
CA ILE A 36 15.31 21.25 2.83
C ILE A 36 14.41 21.89 3.87
N SER A 37 14.86 23.00 4.45
CA SER A 37 14.16 23.69 5.52
C SER A 37 12.92 24.45 5.01
N LYS A 38 12.03 24.82 5.92
CA LYS A 38 10.88 25.67 5.58
C LYS A 38 11.32 27.07 5.13
N ASP A 39 12.38 27.61 5.74
CA ASP A 39 12.90 28.92 5.39
C ASP A 39 13.50 28.92 3.98
N LEU A 40 14.23 27.85 3.60
CA LEU A 40 14.75 27.69 2.25
C LEU A 40 13.62 27.54 1.21
N LEU A 41 12.54 26.81 1.55
CA LEU A 41 11.35 26.73 0.69
C LEU A 41 10.69 28.10 0.53
N ALA A 42 10.51 28.83 1.61
CA ALA A 42 9.92 30.16 1.58
C ALA A 42 10.77 31.18 0.77
N GLU A 43 12.10 31.08 0.85
CA GLU A 43 13.02 31.85 0.01
C GLU A 43 12.85 31.52 -1.48
N ALA A 44 12.79 30.21 -1.80
CA ALA A 44 12.61 29.72 -3.17
C ALA A 44 11.26 30.14 -3.78
N GLU A 45 10.18 30.18 -2.99
CA GLU A 45 8.84 30.63 -3.41
C GLU A 45 8.80 32.10 -3.84
N GLN A 46 9.74 32.94 -3.38
CA GLN A 46 9.84 34.35 -3.79
C GLN A 46 10.53 34.55 -5.14
N MET A 47 11.07 33.48 -5.74
CA MET A 47 11.81 33.56 -7.00
C MET A 47 10.87 33.37 -8.22
N PRO A 48 11.21 33.93 -9.39
CA PRO A 48 10.34 33.90 -10.56
C PRO A 48 10.38 32.59 -11.35
N TYR A 49 10.83 31.50 -10.76
CA TYR A 49 10.96 30.17 -11.39
C TYR A 49 10.06 29.17 -10.68
N GLY A 50 9.84 27.97 -11.27
CA GLY A 50 9.25 26.84 -10.55
C GLY A 50 10.12 26.46 -9.34
N LEU A 51 9.48 25.96 -8.28
CA LEU A 51 10.10 25.79 -6.96
C LEU A 51 11.39 24.95 -6.97
N LEU A 52 11.43 23.86 -7.76
CA LEU A 52 12.65 23.04 -7.87
C LEU A 52 13.83 23.81 -8.42
N ARG A 53 13.62 24.59 -9.49
CA ARG A 53 14.66 25.43 -10.06
C ARG A 53 15.05 26.56 -9.12
N SER A 54 14.10 27.17 -8.45
CA SER A 54 14.32 28.22 -7.45
C SER A 54 15.19 27.73 -6.31
N LEU A 55 14.96 26.51 -5.80
CA LEU A 55 15.78 25.91 -4.75
C LEU A 55 17.26 25.83 -5.15
N HIS A 56 17.59 25.47 -6.38
CA HIS A 56 18.99 25.39 -6.85
C HIS A 56 19.73 26.73 -6.91
N VAL A 57 19.01 27.85 -7.02
CA VAL A 57 19.59 29.18 -7.12
C VAL A 57 19.42 29.99 -5.81
N CYS A 58 18.83 29.41 -4.76
CA CYS A 58 18.70 30.07 -3.47
C CYS A 58 20.07 30.40 -2.87
N PRO A 59 20.36 31.66 -2.51
CA PRO A 59 21.59 32.03 -1.84
C PRO A 59 21.88 31.28 -0.54
N SER A 60 20.84 30.91 0.19
CA SER A 60 20.95 30.16 1.46
C SER A 60 21.18 28.67 1.29
N LEU A 61 21.15 28.13 0.06
CA LEU A 61 21.34 26.71 -0.20
C LEU A 61 22.78 26.29 0.11
N GLN A 62 22.95 25.31 1.00
CA GLN A 62 24.26 24.75 1.33
C GLN A 62 24.67 23.73 0.26
N LYS A 63 25.97 23.58 0.02
CA LYS A 63 26.53 22.67 -0.99
C LYS A 63 25.99 21.23 -0.85
N TRP A 64 25.99 20.69 0.37
CA TRP A 64 25.49 19.34 0.63
C TRP A 64 23.98 19.19 0.38
N GLN A 65 23.19 20.28 0.56
CA GLN A 65 21.75 20.28 0.20
C GLN A 65 21.57 20.30 -1.31
N ALA A 66 22.43 21.03 -2.05
CA ALA A 66 22.44 21.02 -3.51
C ALA A 66 22.70 19.60 -4.03
N GLU A 67 23.66 18.87 -3.47
CA GLU A 67 23.95 17.48 -3.81
C GLU A 67 22.71 16.56 -3.61
N HIS A 68 21.92 16.77 -2.56
CA HIS A 68 20.66 16.06 -2.35
C HIS A 68 19.58 16.44 -3.37
N LEU A 69 19.51 17.70 -3.80
CA LEU A 69 18.58 18.13 -4.85
C LEU A 69 18.98 17.56 -6.22
N GLU A 70 20.27 17.55 -6.54
CA GLU A 70 20.79 16.93 -7.78
C GLU A 70 20.48 15.42 -7.81
N SER A 71 20.64 14.73 -6.66
CA SER A 71 20.25 13.33 -6.51
C SER A 71 18.74 13.15 -6.74
N LEU A 72 17.88 14.02 -6.18
CA LEU A 72 16.44 13.98 -6.43
C LEU A 72 16.13 14.16 -7.91
N GLU A 73 16.78 15.08 -8.60
CA GLU A 73 16.55 15.29 -10.03
C GLU A 73 16.96 14.07 -10.87
N GLU A 74 18.08 13.41 -10.51
CA GLU A 74 18.48 12.18 -11.19
C GLU A 74 17.47 11.06 -10.92
N ASP A 75 17.03 10.91 -9.67
CA ASP A 75 15.99 9.95 -9.33
C ASP A 75 14.71 10.18 -10.14
N LEU A 76 14.27 11.43 -10.26
CA LEU A 76 13.11 11.78 -11.07
C LEU A 76 13.31 11.46 -12.56
N ARG A 77 14.54 11.65 -13.11
CA ARG A 77 14.88 11.23 -14.49
C ARG A 77 14.78 9.72 -14.65
N GLN A 78 15.22 8.98 -13.63
CA GLN A 78 15.16 7.52 -13.63
C GLN A 78 13.71 6.99 -13.47
N ILE A 79 12.88 7.67 -12.68
CA ILE A 79 11.45 7.37 -12.52
C ILE A 79 10.72 7.56 -13.87
N GLN A 80 10.95 8.68 -14.54
CA GLN A 80 10.31 9.01 -15.82
C GLN A 80 10.57 7.98 -16.94
N LYS A 81 11.73 7.29 -16.90
CA LYS A 81 12.09 6.26 -17.89
C LYS A 81 11.40 4.90 -17.66
N ARG A 82 10.66 4.74 -16.56
CA ARG A 82 10.07 3.47 -16.14
C ARG A 82 8.56 3.52 -16.18
N LYS A 83 7.92 2.37 -16.42
CA LYS A 83 6.48 2.23 -16.19
C LYS A 83 6.15 2.40 -14.70
N PRO A 84 4.95 2.87 -14.35
CA PRO A 84 4.61 3.22 -12.96
C PRO A 84 4.92 2.14 -11.92
N TYR A 85 4.66 0.88 -12.20
CA TYR A 85 4.99 -0.23 -11.30
C TYR A 85 6.50 -0.30 -11.00
N GLU A 86 7.35 -0.29 -12.03
CA GLU A 86 8.80 -0.32 -11.88
C GLU A 86 9.35 0.98 -11.29
N ALA A 87 8.73 2.11 -11.62
CA ALA A 87 9.05 3.41 -11.06
C ALA A 87 8.79 3.45 -9.54
N LEU A 88 7.65 2.94 -9.09
CA LEU A 88 7.35 2.87 -7.66
C LEU A 88 8.28 1.89 -6.91
N ARG A 89 8.66 0.78 -7.52
CA ARG A 89 9.70 -0.11 -6.95
C ARG A 89 11.03 0.61 -6.81
N TYR A 90 11.42 1.41 -7.81
CA TYR A 90 12.62 2.24 -7.75
C TYR A 90 12.53 3.27 -6.61
N VAL A 91 11.43 4.02 -6.51
CA VAL A 91 11.20 4.99 -5.43
C VAL A 91 11.34 4.32 -4.05
N ARG A 92 10.76 3.14 -3.89
CA ARG A 92 10.76 2.44 -2.60
C ARG A 92 12.12 1.90 -2.21
N LYS A 93 12.85 1.31 -3.16
CA LYS A 93 14.08 0.53 -2.87
C LYS A 93 15.37 1.29 -3.16
N VAL A 94 15.40 2.15 -4.17
CA VAL A 94 16.61 2.88 -4.58
C VAL A 94 16.60 4.30 -4.04
N VAL A 95 15.50 5.03 -4.21
CA VAL A 95 15.36 6.37 -3.59
C VAL A 95 15.31 6.30 -2.06
N GLY A 96 14.90 5.14 -1.50
CA GLY A 96 14.92 4.89 -0.06
C GLY A 96 13.59 5.26 0.64
N TYR A 97 12.46 5.22 -0.06
CA TYR A 97 11.18 5.53 0.56
C TYR A 97 10.75 4.49 1.62
N ASP A 98 11.06 3.19 1.43
CA ASP A 98 10.79 2.17 2.46
C ASP A 98 11.65 2.39 3.72
N GLU A 99 12.87 2.89 3.59
CA GLU A 99 13.72 3.28 4.72
C GLU A 99 13.14 4.48 5.46
N TYR A 100 12.68 5.51 4.71
CA TYR A 100 11.93 6.63 5.30
C TYR A 100 10.69 6.15 6.08
N LEU A 101 9.94 5.16 5.57
CA LEU A 101 8.81 4.58 6.30
C LEU A 101 9.25 3.89 7.60
N SER A 102 10.42 3.25 7.61
CA SER A 102 10.99 2.63 8.80
C SER A 102 11.30 3.68 9.88
N ASP A 103 11.98 4.76 9.51
CA ASP A 103 12.30 5.86 10.41
C ASP A 103 11.03 6.53 10.95
N TYR A 104 10.07 6.76 10.06
CA TYR A 104 8.78 7.33 10.44
C TYR A 104 8.01 6.43 11.41
N ALA A 105 8.02 5.11 11.19
CA ALA A 105 7.36 4.14 12.07
C ALA A 105 7.97 4.15 13.48
N VAL A 106 9.30 4.24 13.58
CA VAL A 106 10.00 4.37 14.87
C VAL A 106 9.61 5.67 15.56
N TYR A 107 9.69 6.80 14.84
CA TYR A 107 9.36 8.12 15.39
C TYR A 107 7.92 8.22 15.89
N ARG A 108 6.95 7.68 15.14
CA ARG A 108 5.52 7.75 15.45
C ARG A 108 5.01 6.58 16.30
N LYS A 109 5.88 5.63 16.68
CA LYS A 109 5.52 4.38 17.37
C LYS A 109 4.40 3.62 16.64
N ALA A 110 4.47 3.62 15.30
CA ALA A 110 3.47 3.02 14.42
C ALA A 110 3.96 1.68 13.87
N SER A 111 3.05 0.93 13.22
CA SER A 111 3.39 -0.36 12.63
C SER A 111 4.06 -0.19 11.28
N LEU A 112 5.35 -0.49 11.17
CA LEU A 112 6.07 -0.53 9.89
C LEU A 112 5.43 -1.53 8.92
N SER A 113 5.05 -2.73 9.41
CA SER A 113 4.44 -3.76 8.56
C SER A 113 3.18 -3.26 7.85
N ASN A 114 2.32 -2.52 8.56
CA ASN A 114 1.12 -1.94 7.94
C ASN A 114 1.47 -0.88 6.87
N MET A 115 2.49 -0.06 7.12
CA MET A 115 2.93 0.96 6.16
C MET A 115 3.50 0.32 4.90
N ILE A 116 4.32 -0.72 5.05
CA ILE A 116 4.88 -1.47 3.92
C ILE A 116 3.77 -2.18 3.15
N GLU A 117 2.79 -2.77 3.84
CA GLU A 117 1.65 -3.41 3.18
C GLU A 117 0.84 -2.41 2.33
N ILE A 118 0.59 -1.21 2.84
CA ILE A 118 -0.07 -0.14 2.07
C ILE A 118 0.79 0.25 0.85
N ALA A 119 2.10 0.41 1.03
CA ALA A 119 3.00 0.74 -0.07
C ALA A 119 3.07 -0.39 -1.12
N ASP A 120 3.01 -1.66 -0.69
CA ASP A 120 2.92 -2.83 -1.57
C ASP A 120 1.62 -2.79 -2.39
N GLU A 121 0.47 -2.55 -1.74
CA GLU A 121 -0.84 -2.46 -2.40
C GLU A 121 -0.88 -1.34 -3.46
N ILE A 122 -0.37 -0.15 -3.11
CA ILE A 122 -0.29 0.97 -4.04
C ILE A 122 0.61 0.64 -5.23
N THR A 123 1.75 0.00 -4.98
CA THR A 123 2.67 -0.42 -6.05
C THR A 123 2.00 -1.43 -6.99
N GLU A 124 1.28 -2.41 -6.44
CA GLU A 124 0.53 -3.40 -7.23
C GLU A 124 -0.59 -2.74 -8.08
N THR A 125 -1.27 -1.73 -7.54
CA THR A 125 -2.31 -0.98 -8.26
C THR A 125 -1.75 -0.27 -9.51
N ALA A 126 -0.45 0.02 -9.53
CA ALA A 126 0.21 0.64 -10.67
C ALA A 126 0.44 -0.32 -11.84
N LYS A 127 0.28 -1.63 -11.64
CA LYS A 127 0.34 -2.60 -12.76
C LYS A 127 -0.71 -2.28 -13.82
N GLY A 128 -0.28 -2.33 -15.07
CA GLY A 128 -1.14 -2.07 -16.23
C GLY A 128 -1.41 -0.58 -16.50
N THR A 129 -0.74 0.35 -15.81
CA THR A 129 -0.72 1.76 -16.18
C THR A 129 0.58 2.08 -16.94
N GLU A 130 0.49 2.97 -17.94
CA GLU A 130 1.61 3.30 -18.82
C GLU A 130 2.33 4.59 -18.42
N SER A 131 1.68 5.48 -17.65
CA SER A 131 2.25 6.77 -17.21
C SER A 131 1.88 7.09 -15.77
N GLY A 132 2.66 7.98 -15.14
CA GLY A 132 2.38 8.50 -13.80
C GLY A 132 1.07 9.28 -13.74
N THR A 133 0.79 10.07 -14.78
CA THR A 133 -0.48 10.80 -14.89
C THR A 133 -1.69 9.84 -14.98
N GLU A 134 -1.57 8.75 -15.75
CA GLU A 134 -2.61 7.73 -15.81
C GLU A 134 -2.82 7.04 -14.46
N PHE A 135 -1.72 6.72 -13.77
CA PHE A 135 -1.78 6.13 -12.44
C PHE A 135 -2.50 7.06 -11.45
N VAL A 136 -2.16 8.35 -11.40
CA VAL A 136 -2.80 9.34 -10.53
C VAL A 136 -4.30 9.40 -10.81
N ARG A 137 -4.70 9.49 -12.09
CA ARG A 137 -6.11 9.50 -12.49
C ARG A 137 -6.85 8.22 -12.05
N LYS A 138 -6.22 7.06 -12.20
CA LYS A 138 -6.79 5.78 -11.74
C LYS A 138 -7.01 5.78 -10.22
N MET A 139 -6.06 6.30 -9.46
CA MET A 139 -6.16 6.40 -8.00
C MET A 139 -7.31 7.33 -7.57
N GLU A 140 -7.46 8.49 -8.22
CA GLU A 140 -8.53 9.44 -7.96
C GLU A 140 -9.90 8.83 -8.28
N GLU A 141 -10.02 8.14 -9.42
CA GLU A 141 -11.25 7.47 -9.82
C GLU A 141 -11.65 6.37 -8.83
N LEU A 142 -10.71 5.52 -8.40
CA LEU A 142 -10.97 4.49 -7.39
C LEU A 142 -11.42 5.13 -6.05
N SER A 143 -10.75 6.21 -5.63
CA SER A 143 -11.14 6.94 -4.41
C SER A 143 -12.55 7.52 -4.52
N ARG A 144 -12.91 8.08 -5.68
CA ARG A 144 -14.24 8.60 -5.96
C ARG A 144 -15.31 7.51 -5.91
N GLN A 145 -15.08 6.40 -6.60
CA GLN A 145 -16.00 5.25 -6.64
C GLN A 145 -16.26 4.69 -5.24
N MET A 146 -15.21 4.53 -4.43
CA MET A 146 -15.35 4.07 -3.04
C MET A 146 -16.19 5.04 -2.20
N LYS A 147 -16.02 6.36 -2.35
CA LYS A 147 -16.81 7.37 -1.65
C LYS A 147 -18.28 7.38 -2.09
N GLU A 148 -18.53 7.20 -3.38
CA GLU A 148 -19.90 7.13 -3.92
C GLU A 148 -20.61 5.87 -3.43
N GLN A 149 -19.96 4.71 -3.48
CA GLN A 149 -20.50 3.44 -2.98
C GLN A 149 -20.80 3.50 -1.47
N SER A 150 -19.93 4.14 -0.69
CA SER A 150 -20.15 4.28 0.76
C SER A 150 -21.40 5.12 1.12
N LYS A 151 -21.86 6.00 0.21
CA LYS A 151 -23.06 6.80 0.38
C LYS A 151 -24.35 6.06 0.00
N GLN A 152 -24.26 5.02 -0.80
CA GLN A 152 -25.40 4.20 -1.22
C GLN A 152 -25.77 3.20 -0.11
N LYS A 153 -26.28 3.71 1.02
CA LYS A 153 -26.87 2.86 2.05
C LYS A 153 -28.21 2.32 1.55
N GLY A 154 -28.31 1.00 1.36
CA GLY A 154 -29.62 0.39 1.22
C GLY A 154 -29.81 -0.59 0.05
N ASN A 155 -28.79 -0.98 -0.69
CA ASN A 155 -28.98 -2.03 -1.69
C ASN A 155 -28.86 -3.39 -0.99
N THR A 156 -30.00 -4.04 -0.73
CA THR A 156 -30.11 -5.35 -0.05
C THR A 156 -29.77 -6.52 -0.98
N HIS A 157 -29.50 -6.27 -2.24
CA HIS A 157 -29.13 -7.29 -3.24
C HIS A 157 -27.64 -7.18 -3.56
N GLY A 158 -26.84 -8.08 -3.00
CA GLY A 158 -25.40 -8.11 -3.26
C GLY A 158 -24.64 -8.99 -2.27
N VAL A 159 -23.32 -9.04 -2.44
CA VAL A 159 -22.42 -9.72 -1.52
C VAL A 159 -22.11 -8.77 -0.34
N THR A 160 -22.32 -9.26 0.87
CA THR A 160 -21.95 -8.54 2.09
C THR A 160 -20.47 -8.75 2.37
N LEU A 161 -19.69 -7.65 2.36
CA LEU A 161 -18.30 -7.67 2.80
C LEU A 161 -18.24 -7.15 4.25
N THR A 162 -17.70 -7.98 5.16
CA THR A 162 -17.63 -7.66 6.58
C THR A 162 -16.36 -8.23 7.21
N THR A 163 -16.00 -7.73 8.39
CA THR A 163 -14.94 -8.32 9.22
C THR A 163 -15.52 -9.45 10.10
N PHE A 164 -14.66 -10.31 10.65
CA PHE A 164 -15.11 -11.31 11.63
C PHE A 164 -15.86 -10.70 12.80
N HIS A 165 -15.40 -9.57 13.34
CA HIS A 165 -16.07 -8.84 14.40
C HIS A 165 -17.44 -8.29 13.96
N GLY A 166 -17.49 -7.72 12.76
CA GLY A 166 -18.75 -7.18 12.20
C GLY A 166 -19.78 -8.26 11.88
N ALA A 167 -19.33 -9.48 11.62
CA ALA A 167 -20.20 -10.63 11.33
C ALA A 167 -20.80 -11.28 12.59
N LYS A 168 -20.36 -10.88 13.78
CA LYS A 168 -20.89 -11.47 15.05
C LYS A 168 -22.40 -11.27 15.15
N GLY A 169 -23.13 -12.37 15.34
CA GLY A 169 -24.60 -12.35 15.43
C GLY A 169 -25.34 -12.38 14.09
N LEU A 170 -24.62 -12.28 12.97
CA LEU A 170 -25.19 -12.45 11.64
C LEU A 170 -25.01 -13.90 11.16
N GLU A 171 -25.83 -14.32 10.18
CA GLU A 171 -25.73 -15.63 9.54
C GLU A 171 -26.03 -15.49 8.04
N PHE A 172 -25.33 -16.26 7.23
CA PHE A 172 -25.41 -16.19 5.76
C PHE A 172 -25.54 -17.58 5.15
N GLY A 173 -26.28 -17.71 4.06
CA GLY A 173 -26.42 -18.98 3.33
C GLY A 173 -25.09 -19.47 2.77
N ALA A 174 -24.22 -18.55 2.32
CA ALA A 174 -22.87 -18.86 1.87
C ALA A 174 -21.86 -17.89 2.47
N VAL A 175 -20.73 -18.40 2.93
CA VAL A 175 -19.62 -17.61 3.47
C VAL A 175 -18.33 -17.93 2.73
N PHE A 176 -17.62 -16.89 2.32
CA PHE A 176 -16.29 -16.98 1.73
C PHE A 176 -15.28 -16.38 2.71
N LEU A 177 -14.31 -17.19 3.14
CA LEU A 177 -13.18 -16.77 3.96
C LEU A 177 -11.91 -16.81 3.09
N PRO A 178 -11.56 -15.71 2.45
CA PRO A 178 -10.35 -15.64 1.61
C PRO A 178 -9.09 -15.37 2.44
N SER A 179 -7.94 -15.57 1.81
CA SER A 179 -6.62 -15.19 2.35
C SER A 179 -6.26 -15.90 3.66
N LEU A 180 -6.64 -17.17 3.81
CA LEU A 180 -6.31 -17.99 4.98
C LEU A 180 -4.85 -18.45 4.95
N ALA A 181 -3.94 -17.50 5.17
CA ALA A 181 -2.50 -17.70 5.13
C ALA A 181 -1.82 -17.21 6.41
N GLU A 182 -0.70 -17.84 6.76
CA GLU A 182 0.15 -17.40 7.88
C GLU A 182 0.57 -15.93 7.74
N GLY A 183 0.34 -15.14 8.79
CA GLY A 183 0.61 -13.71 8.81
C GLY A 183 -0.58 -12.84 8.40
N ILE A 184 -1.62 -13.46 7.83
CA ILE A 184 -2.89 -12.80 7.51
C ILE A 184 -3.97 -13.31 8.48
N ILE A 185 -4.18 -14.61 8.55
CA ILE A 185 -5.04 -15.31 9.50
C ILE A 185 -4.32 -16.59 9.95
N PRO A 186 -3.75 -16.63 11.18
CA PRO A 186 -3.66 -15.55 12.17
C PRO A 186 -2.79 -14.38 11.72
N TYR A 187 -3.15 -13.18 12.15
CA TYR A 187 -2.33 -11.98 11.90
C TYR A 187 -0.96 -12.10 12.57
N GLU A 188 0.07 -11.49 11.97
CA GLU A 188 1.46 -11.71 12.39
C GLU A 188 1.73 -11.44 13.88
N LYS A 189 1.12 -10.39 14.45
CA LYS A 189 1.23 -10.08 15.88
C LYS A 189 0.44 -11.03 16.77
N GLY A 190 -0.55 -11.74 16.22
CA GLY A 190 -1.42 -12.69 16.91
C GLY A 190 -0.93 -14.14 16.86
N ARG A 191 0.32 -14.42 16.51
CA ARG A 191 0.81 -15.78 16.27
C ARG A 191 1.19 -16.59 17.52
N LYS A 192 1.21 -15.99 18.71
CA LYS A 192 1.66 -16.66 19.96
C LYS A 192 0.79 -16.31 21.16
N GLY A 193 0.70 -17.26 22.09
CA GLY A 193 0.06 -17.07 23.37
C GLY A 193 -1.42 -16.73 23.29
N SER A 194 -1.92 -15.88 24.19
CA SER A 194 -3.32 -15.47 24.26
C SER A 194 -3.83 -14.76 23.00
N ALA A 195 -2.96 -14.06 22.29
CA ALA A 195 -3.31 -13.42 21.03
C ALA A 195 -3.63 -14.43 19.92
N LEU A 196 -2.96 -15.60 19.91
CA LEU A 196 -3.29 -16.67 18.97
C LEU A 196 -4.66 -17.29 19.28
N GLU A 197 -4.99 -17.42 20.55
CA GLU A 197 -6.31 -17.94 20.96
C GLU A 197 -7.43 -16.97 20.55
N GLU A 198 -7.19 -15.67 20.62
CA GLU A 198 -8.16 -14.68 20.16
C GLU A 198 -8.34 -14.73 18.64
N GLU A 199 -7.26 -14.83 17.87
CA GLU A 199 -7.32 -15.02 16.42
C GLU A 199 -8.06 -16.32 16.03
N ARG A 200 -7.86 -17.41 16.81
CA ARG A 200 -8.59 -18.67 16.62
C ARG A 200 -10.08 -18.52 16.91
N ARG A 201 -10.45 -17.76 17.95
CA ARG A 201 -11.87 -17.46 18.24
C ARG A 201 -12.51 -16.65 17.12
N LEU A 202 -11.81 -15.65 16.60
CA LEU A 202 -12.29 -14.84 15.48
C LEU A 202 -12.48 -15.68 14.22
N PHE A 203 -11.54 -16.56 13.91
CA PHE A 203 -11.67 -17.49 12.80
C PHE A 203 -12.88 -18.42 13.00
N TYR A 204 -13.06 -18.99 14.21
CA TYR A 204 -14.22 -19.81 14.53
C TYR A 204 -15.54 -19.02 14.39
N VAL A 205 -15.58 -17.77 14.81
CA VAL A 205 -16.74 -16.90 14.57
C VAL A 205 -17.06 -16.81 13.08
N GLY A 206 -16.05 -16.61 12.23
CA GLY A 206 -16.24 -16.58 10.78
C GLY A 206 -16.82 -17.87 10.22
N LEU A 207 -16.30 -19.02 10.62
CA LEU A 207 -16.80 -20.34 10.20
C LEU A 207 -18.28 -20.54 10.59
N THR A 208 -18.63 -20.18 11.83
CA THR A 208 -19.99 -20.37 12.36
C THR A 208 -21.02 -19.37 11.84
N ARG A 209 -20.65 -18.45 10.95
CA ARG A 209 -21.60 -17.56 10.26
C ARG A 209 -22.28 -18.25 9.07
N THR A 210 -21.83 -19.44 8.72
CA THR A 210 -22.30 -20.20 7.56
C THR A 210 -23.54 -21.04 7.92
N LYS A 211 -24.60 -20.96 7.12
CA LYS A 211 -25.77 -21.84 7.19
C LYS A 211 -25.59 -23.06 6.29
N ASP A 212 -25.28 -22.82 4.99
CA ASP A 212 -25.34 -23.86 3.98
C ASP A 212 -23.97 -24.19 3.36
N ARG A 213 -23.20 -23.17 2.95
CA ARG A 213 -21.95 -23.36 2.19
C ARG A 213 -20.82 -22.50 2.71
N LEU A 214 -19.70 -23.13 3.00
CA LEU A 214 -18.46 -22.49 3.42
C LEU A 214 -17.36 -22.66 2.35
N PHE A 215 -16.75 -21.56 1.95
CA PHE A 215 -15.63 -21.55 1.01
C PHE A 215 -14.40 -20.99 1.70
N LEU A 216 -13.36 -21.80 1.79
CA LEU A 216 -12.07 -21.45 2.37
C LEU A 216 -11.04 -21.35 1.24
N SER A 217 -10.29 -20.27 1.22
CA SER A 217 -9.22 -20.14 0.23
C SER A 217 -7.99 -19.43 0.78
N PHE A 218 -6.83 -19.74 0.23
CA PHE A 218 -5.58 -19.02 0.48
C PHE A 218 -4.84 -18.76 -0.83
N THR A 219 -3.89 -17.85 -0.81
CA THR A 219 -3.01 -17.56 -1.94
C THR A 219 -1.59 -18.03 -1.63
N GLU A 220 -0.93 -18.65 -2.61
CA GLU A 220 0.45 -19.12 -2.48
C GLU A 220 1.45 -17.97 -2.44
N ASN A 221 1.10 -16.83 -3.03
CA ASN A 221 1.95 -15.66 -3.11
C ASN A 221 1.16 -14.38 -2.87
N ARG A 222 1.77 -13.42 -2.18
CA ARG A 222 1.28 -12.04 -2.04
C ARG A 222 2.44 -11.06 -2.22
N TYR A 223 2.31 -10.12 -3.14
CA TYR A 223 3.37 -9.14 -3.46
C TYR A 223 4.72 -9.83 -3.74
N GLU A 224 4.72 -10.85 -4.60
CA GLU A 224 5.90 -11.68 -4.95
C GLU A 224 6.54 -12.43 -3.76
N LYS A 225 5.90 -12.43 -2.60
CA LYS A 225 6.35 -13.19 -1.41
C LYS A 225 5.55 -14.47 -1.27
N PRO A 226 6.21 -15.63 -1.09
CA PRO A 226 5.50 -16.87 -0.85
C PRO A 226 4.79 -16.85 0.50
N LEU A 227 3.59 -17.38 0.55
CA LEU A 227 2.78 -17.55 1.74
C LEU A 227 2.57 -19.04 2.04
N LYS A 228 2.43 -19.37 3.32
CA LYS A 228 2.02 -20.70 3.78
C LYS A 228 0.53 -20.69 4.13
N PRO A 229 -0.18 -21.81 3.93
CA PRO A 229 -1.55 -21.93 4.42
C PRO A 229 -1.64 -21.62 5.90
N SER A 230 -2.76 -21.07 6.33
CA SER A 230 -3.04 -20.81 7.75
C SER A 230 -2.96 -22.10 8.55
N ARG A 231 -2.31 -22.06 9.72
CA ARG A 231 -2.32 -23.16 10.69
C ARG A 231 -3.72 -23.58 11.12
N PHE A 232 -4.68 -22.66 11.09
CA PHE A 232 -6.06 -22.96 11.43
C PHE A 232 -6.72 -23.94 10.45
N LEU A 233 -6.30 -23.93 9.17
CA LEU A 233 -6.73 -24.95 8.21
C LEU A 233 -6.18 -26.32 8.58
N MET A 234 -4.93 -26.40 9.04
CA MET A 234 -4.32 -27.64 9.52
C MET A 234 -4.99 -28.14 10.80
N GLU A 235 -5.31 -27.24 11.74
CA GLU A 235 -6.04 -27.57 12.98
C GLU A 235 -7.45 -28.13 12.71
N MET A 236 -8.06 -27.77 11.58
CA MET A 236 -9.32 -28.36 11.10
C MET A 236 -9.15 -29.76 10.49
N GLY A 237 -7.94 -30.29 10.40
CA GLY A 237 -7.63 -31.57 9.76
C GLY A 237 -7.58 -31.52 8.23
N LEU A 238 -7.49 -30.31 7.63
CA LEU A 238 -7.32 -30.18 6.20
C LEU A 238 -5.82 -30.37 5.86
N ASP A 239 -5.53 -31.42 5.11
CA ASP A 239 -4.16 -31.77 4.69
C ASP A 239 -3.63 -30.77 3.66
N GLU A 240 -2.36 -30.35 3.80
CA GLU A 240 -1.69 -29.49 2.82
C GLU A 240 -1.83 -30.02 1.39
N ARG A 241 -1.81 -31.34 1.20
CA ARG A 241 -2.01 -31.99 -0.09
C ARG A 241 -3.34 -31.67 -0.77
N LEU A 242 -4.35 -31.23 -0.02
CA LEU A 242 -5.63 -30.80 -0.58
C LEU A 242 -5.53 -29.45 -1.26
N PHE A 243 -4.58 -28.60 -0.86
CA PHE A 243 -4.40 -27.25 -1.40
C PHE A 243 -3.50 -27.22 -2.64
N PHE A 244 -2.58 -28.18 -2.76
CA PHE A 244 -1.60 -28.26 -3.84
C PHE A 244 -1.95 -29.30 -4.92
N LYS A 245 -3.20 -29.74 -5.01
CA LYS A 245 -3.65 -30.53 -6.18
C LYS A 245 -3.52 -29.63 -7.40
N GLU A 246 -2.47 -29.88 -8.19
CA GLU A 246 -2.31 -29.33 -9.52
C GLU A 246 -3.62 -29.51 -10.30
N ASN A 247 -4.29 -28.43 -10.60
CA ASN A 247 -5.36 -28.41 -11.59
C ASN A 247 -4.71 -28.60 -12.98
N ARG A 248 -4.21 -29.81 -13.27
CA ARG A 248 -3.91 -30.26 -14.63
C ARG A 248 -5.23 -30.47 -15.38
N ARG A 249 -6.01 -29.43 -15.53
CA ARG A 249 -6.98 -29.35 -16.61
C ARG A 249 -6.28 -28.63 -17.77
N LYS A 250 -5.69 -29.42 -18.65
CA LYS A 250 -5.38 -29.00 -20.01
C LYS A 250 -6.72 -28.56 -20.64
N PHE A 251 -6.82 -27.31 -21.01
CA PHE A 251 -7.74 -26.87 -22.05
C PHE A 251 -7.04 -26.93 -23.40
#